data_a2e15c7ca68b9ac61ef6e48830deff5f
#
_entry.id   a2e15c7ca68b9ac61ef6e48830deff5f
#
_cell.length_a   1.000
_cell.length_b   1.000
_cell.length_c   1.000
_cell.angle_alpha   90.00
_cell.angle_beta   90.00
_cell.angle_gamma   90.00
#
_symmetry.space_group_name_H-M   'P 1'
#
loop_
_entity.id
_entity.type
_entity.pdbx_description
1 polymer ?
#
loop_
_entity_poly.entity_id
_entity_poly.type
_entity_poly.pdbx_seq_one_letter_code
_entity_poly.pdbx_strand_id
1 'polypeptide(L)'
;MWCTSRRITFTRSRPGNKNDGCHAEQKNWTHVRELVGYLRFDTGAELTVLNRIWELDRLYTNLLCTQQKLLARQRIGAKVIKRHDRAQTPYERAIATGVLSAPQRSALTRARNTLHPGQLQREIDRLCAQLQRLALSKTAAAPRAVNRAFTH
;
A
#
# COMPACT_ATOMS: atom_id res chain seq x y z
N MET A 1 -4.63 21.94 -19.01
CA MET A 1 -4.13 20.65 -18.43
C MET A 1 -4.99 20.25 -17.21
N TRP A 2 -5.32 18.98 -17.04
CA TRP A 2 -6.22 18.48 -15.96
C TRP A 2 -5.76 18.85 -14.54
N CYS A 3 -4.47 18.77 -14.26
CA CYS A 3 -3.93 19.14 -12.94
C CYS A 3 -4.07 20.65 -12.66
N THR A 4 -3.80 21.48 -13.65
CA THR A 4 -3.85 22.94 -13.52
C THR A 4 -5.28 23.43 -13.24
N SER A 5 -6.27 22.87 -13.95
CA SER A 5 -7.68 23.23 -13.74
C SER A 5 -8.21 22.83 -12.35
N ARG A 6 -7.54 21.89 -11.68
CA ARG A 6 -7.90 21.40 -10.34
C ARG A 6 -6.96 21.87 -9.23
N ARG A 7 -6.05 22.80 -9.53
CA ARG A 7 -5.03 23.32 -8.61
C ARG A 7 -4.20 22.21 -7.95
N ILE A 8 -3.88 21.16 -8.72
CA ILE A 8 -3.05 20.05 -8.28
C ILE A 8 -1.63 20.30 -8.75
N THR A 9 -0.67 20.32 -7.82
CA THR A 9 0.75 20.39 -8.14
C THR A 9 1.19 19.03 -8.69
N PHE A 10 1.53 19.00 -9.98
CA PHE A 10 2.10 17.82 -10.61
C PHE A 10 3.59 17.72 -10.27
N THR A 11 3.99 16.59 -9.70
CA THR A 11 5.40 16.29 -9.42
C THR A 11 5.82 15.04 -10.17
N ARG A 12 7.07 14.99 -10.60
CA ARG A 12 7.66 13.87 -11.31
C ARG A 12 9.08 13.63 -10.79
N SER A 13 9.47 12.36 -10.69
CA SER A 13 10.85 11.99 -10.41
C SER A 13 11.77 12.47 -11.53
N ARG A 14 12.92 13.02 -11.17
CA ARG A 14 13.94 13.43 -12.11
C ARG A 14 14.65 12.20 -12.69
N PRO A 15 14.97 12.19 -13.99
CA PRO A 15 15.74 11.10 -14.57
C PRO A 15 17.07 10.89 -13.83
N GLY A 16 17.41 9.64 -13.52
CA GLY A 16 18.66 9.27 -12.86
C GLY A 16 18.78 9.63 -11.37
N ASN A 17 17.77 10.26 -10.76
CA ASN A 17 17.80 10.59 -9.34
C ASN A 17 17.14 9.49 -8.49
N LYS A 18 17.96 8.63 -7.88
CA LYS A 18 17.52 7.48 -7.05
C LYS A 18 16.67 7.91 -5.83
N ASN A 19 16.86 9.12 -5.31
CA ASN A 19 16.16 9.58 -4.10
C ASN A 19 14.73 10.06 -4.37
N ASP A 20 14.38 10.39 -5.61
CA ASP A 20 13.06 10.92 -5.95
C ASP A 20 11.96 9.82 -5.92
N GLY A 21 12.35 8.55 -6.07
CA GLY A 21 11.46 7.38 -6.03
C GLY A 21 11.24 6.78 -4.64
N CYS A 22 12.00 7.16 -3.63
CA CYS A 22 12.06 6.46 -2.33
C CYS A 22 10.71 6.28 -1.64
N HIS A 23 9.79 7.24 -1.75
CA HIS A 23 8.46 7.13 -1.15
C HIS A 23 7.56 6.13 -1.90
N ALA A 24 7.63 6.08 -3.23
CA ALA A 24 6.90 5.10 -4.04
C ALA A 24 7.45 3.69 -3.79
N GLU A 25 8.78 3.54 -3.73
CA GLU A 25 9.45 2.27 -3.45
C GLU A 25 9.10 1.75 -2.05
N GLN A 26 9.11 2.62 -1.03
CA GLN A 26 8.70 2.25 0.33
C GLN A 26 7.24 1.78 0.38
N LYS A 27 6.34 2.47 -0.31
CA LYS A 27 4.92 2.07 -0.35
C LYS A 27 4.71 0.79 -1.15
N ASN A 28 5.42 0.60 -2.25
CA ASN A 28 5.42 -0.65 -2.99
C ASN A 28 5.94 -1.82 -2.15
N TRP A 29 6.98 -1.60 -1.34
CA TRP A 29 7.46 -2.61 -0.41
C TRP A 29 6.36 -2.99 0.58
N THR A 30 5.87 -2.03 1.38
CA THR A 30 4.95 -2.27 2.49
C THR A 30 3.58 -2.80 2.02
N HIS A 31 2.99 -2.20 0.99
CA HIS A 31 1.62 -2.53 0.57
C HIS A 31 1.55 -3.54 -0.57
N VAL A 32 2.67 -3.89 -1.20
CA VAL A 32 2.67 -4.90 -2.26
C VAL A 32 3.54 -6.09 -1.85
N ARG A 33 4.86 -5.87 -1.68
CA ARG A 33 5.80 -6.98 -1.50
C ARG A 33 5.63 -7.73 -0.19
N GLU A 34 5.46 -7.02 0.92
CA GLU A 34 5.19 -7.65 2.21
C GLU A 34 3.81 -8.31 2.26
N LEU A 35 2.83 -7.75 1.56
CA LEU A 35 1.44 -8.21 1.62
C LEU A 35 1.18 -9.42 0.71
N VAL A 36 1.58 -9.36 -0.57
CA VAL A 36 1.26 -10.39 -1.56
C VAL A 36 2.48 -11.09 -2.16
N GLY A 37 3.70 -10.68 -1.81
CA GLY A 37 4.96 -11.30 -2.25
C GLY A 37 5.36 -10.95 -3.68
N TYR A 38 6.08 -11.89 -4.32
CA TYR A 38 6.74 -11.69 -5.61
C TYR A 38 6.19 -12.60 -6.74
N LEU A 39 5.11 -13.31 -6.47
CA LEU A 39 4.51 -14.18 -7.47
C LEU A 39 3.92 -13.35 -8.61
N ARG A 40 3.84 -13.97 -9.78
CA ARG A 40 3.19 -13.35 -10.95
C ARG A 40 1.70 -13.62 -10.90
N PHE A 41 0.91 -12.56 -10.98
CA PHE A 41 -0.56 -12.58 -11.01
C PHE A 41 -1.03 -12.05 -12.36
N ASP A 42 -1.60 -12.91 -13.20
CA ASP A 42 -1.97 -12.60 -14.58
C ASP A 42 -3.32 -13.21 -15.01
N THR A 43 -4.09 -13.75 -14.06
CA THR A 43 -5.43 -14.27 -14.32
C THR A 43 -6.53 -13.38 -13.77
N GLY A 44 -7.74 -13.46 -14.34
CA GLY A 44 -8.90 -12.72 -13.85
C GLY A 44 -9.29 -13.08 -12.41
N ALA A 45 -9.13 -14.35 -12.02
CA ALA A 45 -9.40 -14.80 -10.65
C ALA A 45 -8.42 -14.17 -9.64
N GLU A 46 -7.14 -14.13 -9.98
CA GLU A 46 -6.11 -13.46 -9.16
C GLU A 46 -6.37 -11.95 -9.06
N LEU A 47 -6.75 -11.30 -10.16
CA LEU A 47 -7.10 -9.88 -10.17
C LEU A 47 -8.27 -9.57 -9.22
N THR A 48 -9.28 -10.40 -9.22
CA THR A 48 -10.44 -10.25 -8.32
C THR A 48 -10.02 -10.32 -6.84
N VAL A 49 -9.19 -11.30 -6.49
CA VAL A 49 -8.68 -11.47 -5.13
C VAL A 49 -7.76 -10.31 -4.75
N LEU A 50 -6.86 -9.89 -5.64
CA LEU A 50 -5.98 -8.73 -5.44
C LEU A 50 -6.76 -7.45 -5.15
N ASN A 51 -7.77 -7.14 -5.96
CA ASN A 51 -8.59 -5.94 -5.74
C ASN A 51 -9.27 -5.98 -4.38
N ARG A 52 -9.73 -7.15 -3.95
CA ARG A 52 -10.34 -7.29 -2.61
C ARG A 52 -9.32 -7.10 -1.50
N ILE A 53 -8.10 -7.61 -1.65
CA ILE A 53 -7.01 -7.36 -0.68
C ILE A 53 -6.74 -5.85 -0.57
N TRP A 54 -6.62 -5.13 -1.69
CA TRP A 54 -6.36 -3.68 -1.68
C TRP A 54 -7.50 -2.86 -1.07
N GLU A 55 -8.75 -3.26 -1.26
CA GLU A 55 -9.89 -2.63 -0.58
C GLU A 55 -9.75 -2.73 0.95
N LEU A 56 -9.43 -3.92 1.45
CA LEU A 56 -9.30 -4.16 2.88
C LEU A 56 -8.04 -3.51 3.45
N ASP A 57 -6.88 -3.61 2.77
CA ASP A 57 -5.64 -2.96 3.18
C ASP A 57 -5.80 -1.43 3.25
N ARG A 58 -6.49 -0.84 2.28
CA ARG A 58 -6.82 0.60 2.30
C ARG A 58 -7.62 1.00 3.52
N LEU A 59 -8.61 0.21 3.90
CA LEU A 59 -9.41 0.47 5.11
C LEU A 59 -8.56 0.30 6.38
N TYR A 60 -7.80 -0.78 6.46
CA TYR A 60 -6.91 -1.07 7.57
C TYR A 60 -5.88 0.04 7.76
N THR A 61 -5.14 0.37 6.71
CA THR A 61 -4.05 1.37 6.77
C THR A 61 -4.57 2.78 7.04
N ASN A 62 -5.66 3.20 6.38
CA ASN A 62 -6.10 4.59 6.49
C ASN A 62 -6.94 4.88 7.74
N LEU A 63 -7.67 3.89 8.24
CA LEU A 63 -8.60 4.11 9.35
C LEU A 63 -8.10 3.58 10.70
N LEU A 64 -7.16 2.61 10.69
CA LEU A 64 -6.72 1.92 11.90
C LEU A 64 -5.22 2.03 12.20
N CYS A 65 -4.35 2.08 11.16
CA CYS A 65 -2.90 2.15 11.35
C CYS A 65 -2.43 3.56 11.64
N THR A 66 -1.75 3.74 12.78
CA THR A 66 -1.14 5.02 13.12
C THR A 66 0.20 5.21 12.40
N GLN A 67 0.51 6.43 12.03
CA GLN A 67 1.75 6.84 11.38
C GLN A 67 2.31 8.09 12.05
N GLN A 68 3.63 8.20 12.11
CA GLN A 68 4.33 9.37 12.60
C GLN A 68 4.94 10.15 11.43
N LYS A 69 4.84 11.48 11.47
CA LYS A 69 5.53 12.36 10.53
C LYS A 69 6.80 12.91 11.16
N LEU A 70 7.86 12.96 10.37
CA LEU A 70 9.11 13.61 10.79
C LEU A 70 8.90 15.13 10.87
N LEU A 71 9.05 15.69 12.06
CA LEU A 71 8.95 17.14 12.33
C LEU A 71 10.28 17.84 12.17
N ALA A 72 11.35 17.23 12.69
CA ALA A 72 12.68 17.82 12.65
C ALA A 72 13.75 16.73 12.54
N ARG A 73 14.84 17.10 11.88
CA ARG A 73 16.05 16.29 11.76
C ARG A 73 17.24 17.17 12.08
N GLN A 74 17.97 16.84 13.14
CA GLN A 74 19.16 17.56 13.57
C GLN A 74 20.36 16.62 13.52
N ARG A 75 21.47 17.10 12.95
CA ARG A 75 22.73 16.38 12.95
C ARG A 75 23.68 17.02 13.99
N ILE A 76 24.18 16.19 14.88
CA ILE A 76 25.15 16.58 15.89
C ILE A 76 26.38 15.65 15.73
N GLY A 77 27.41 16.14 15.05
CA GLY A 77 28.54 15.31 14.65
C GLY A 77 28.12 14.14 13.75
N ALA A 78 28.45 12.92 14.15
CA ALA A 78 28.06 11.68 13.43
C ALA A 78 26.61 11.23 13.71
N LYS A 79 25.97 11.73 14.78
CA LYS A 79 24.64 11.32 15.22
C LYS A 79 23.55 12.15 14.55
N VAL A 80 22.47 11.47 14.11
CA VAL A 80 21.28 12.12 13.58
C VAL A 80 20.11 11.89 14.54
N ILE A 81 19.60 12.99 15.10
CA ILE A 81 18.41 12.99 15.97
C ILE A 81 17.19 13.32 15.10
N LYS A 82 16.17 12.48 15.19
CA LYS A 82 14.89 12.67 14.50
C LYS A 82 13.79 12.89 15.53
N ARG A 83 13.01 13.93 15.33
CA ARG A 83 11.82 14.22 16.15
C ARG A 83 10.58 14.00 15.30
N HIS A 84 9.68 13.16 15.79
CA HIS A 84 8.42 12.84 15.13
C HIS A 84 7.25 13.48 15.88
N ASP A 85 6.13 13.63 15.19
CA ASP A 85 4.87 14.01 15.80
C ASP A 85 4.25 12.84 16.58
N ARG A 86 3.10 13.11 17.21
CA ARG A 86 2.28 12.05 17.81
C ARG A 86 1.78 11.11 16.72
N ALA A 87 1.84 9.81 16.99
CA ALA A 87 1.29 8.80 16.10
C ALA A 87 -0.23 8.99 15.94
N GLN A 88 -0.68 9.13 14.69
CA GLN A 88 -2.07 9.35 14.31
C GLN A 88 -2.39 8.57 13.05
N THR A 89 -3.64 8.12 12.92
CA THR A 89 -4.12 7.52 11.67
C THR A 89 -4.30 8.60 10.60
N PRO A 90 -4.22 8.24 9.30
CA PRO A 90 -4.62 9.15 8.22
C PRO A 90 -6.04 9.71 8.41
N TYR A 91 -6.96 8.91 8.91
CA TYR A 91 -8.31 9.35 9.28
C TYR A 91 -8.30 10.48 10.32
N GLU A 92 -7.61 10.31 11.45
CA GLU A 92 -7.52 11.35 12.48
C GLU A 92 -6.94 12.64 11.94
N ARG A 93 -5.90 12.55 11.10
CA ARG A 93 -5.30 13.70 10.43
C ARG A 93 -6.28 14.39 9.50
N ALA A 94 -7.04 13.63 8.70
CA ALA A 94 -8.05 14.18 7.79
C ALA A 94 -9.17 14.91 8.55
N ILE A 95 -9.64 14.33 9.65
CA ILE A 95 -10.63 15.00 10.53
C ILE A 95 -10.07 16.30 11.10
N ALA A 96 -8.82 16.31 11.56
CA ALA A 96 -8.18 17.47 12.18
C ALA A 96 -7.95 18.64 11.20
N THR A 97 -7.89 18.39 9.88
CA THR A 97 -7.72 19.48 8.89
C THR A 97 -8.91 20.39 8.76
N GLY A 98 -10.12 19.94 9.16
CA GLY A 98 -11.36 20.68 8.98
C GLY A 98 -11.85 20.82 7.52
N VAL A 99 -11.14 20.26 6.55
CA VAL A 99 -11.46 20.38 5.11
C VAL A 99 -12.67 19.51 4.72
N LEU A 100 -12.95 18.45 5.48
CA LEU A 100 -14.04 17.53 5.19
C LEU A 100 -15.39 18.13 5.50
N SER A 101 -16.34 17.99 4.59
CA SER A 101 -17.74 18.34 4.84
C SER A 101 -18.34 17.45 5.94
N ALA A 102 -19.41 17.92 6.57
CA ALA A 102 -20.10 17.16 7.62
C ALA A 102 -20.54 15.75 7.18
N PRO A 103 -21.15 15.55 5.98
CA PRO A 103 -21.46 14.22 5.46
C PRO A 103 -20.24 13.32 5.27
N GLN A 104 -19.14 13.87 4.73
CA GLN A 104 -17.89 13.10 4.53
C GLN A 104 -17.29 12.64 5.86
N ARG A 105 -17.24 13.54 6.85
CA ARG A 105 -16.77 13.22 8.21
C ARG A 105 -17.62 12.12 8.83
N SER A 106 -18.93 12.25 8.76
CA SER A 106 -19.87 11.28 9.29
C SER A 106 -19.71 9.89 8.63
N ALA A 107 -19.55 9.86 7.30
CA ALA A 107 -19.32 8.62 6.55
C ALA A 107 -18.03 7.92 6.97
N LEU A 108 -16.91 8.66 7.06
CA LEU A 108 -15.62 8.12 7.49
C LEU A 108 -15.64 7.62 8.93
N THR A 109 -16.27 8.36 9.83
CA THR A 109 -16.42 7.98 11.25
C THR A 109 -17.24 6.70 11.39
N ARG A 110 -18.33 6.58 10.64
CA ARG A 110 -19.14 5.36 10.60
C ARG A 110 -18.34 4.16 10.08
N ALA A 111 -17.65 4.35 8.94
CA ALA A 111 -16.80 3.32 8.37
C ALA A 111 -15.76 2.83 9.39
N ARG A 112 -15.06 3.76 10.09
CA ARG A 112 -14.08 3.39 11.12
C ARG A 112 -14.69 2.60 12.28
N ASN A 113 -15.85 3.04 12.77
CA ASN A 113 -16.50 2.44 13.95
C ASN A 113 -17.05 1.03 13.69
N THR A 114 -17.32 0.69 12.43
CA THR A 114 -17.78 -0.66 12.04
C THR A 114 -16.63 -1.64 11.81
N LEU A 115 -15.38 -1.18 11.78
CA LEU A 115 -14.23 -2.04 11.54
C LEU A 115 -13.73 -2.71 12.82
N HIS A 116 -13.49 -4.02 12.72
CA HIS A 116 -12.83 -4.81 13.75
C HIS A 116 -11.41 -5.20 13.27
N PRO A 117 -10.34 -4.60 13.83
CA PRO A 117 -8.97 -4.77 13.33
C PRO A 117 -8.56 -6.23 13.16
N GLY A 118 -8.83 -7.07 14.17
CA GLY A 118 -8.47 -8.49 14.12
C GLY A 118 -9.26 -9.30 13.09
N GLN A 119 -10.52 -8.95 12.80
CA GLN A 119 -11.30 -9.62 11.75
C GLN A 119 -10.79 -9.20 10.37
N LEU A 120 -10.50 -7.91 10.21
CA LEU A 120 -9.99 -7.36 8.96
C LEU A 120 -8.63 -7.97 8.60
N GLN A 121 -7.72 -8.09 9.58
CA GLN A 121 -6.42 -8.71 9.38
C GLN A 121 -6.56 -10.19 8.98
N ARG A 122 -7.37 -10.97 9.68
CA ARG A 122 -7.60 -12.37 9.34
C ARG A 122 -8.18 -12.55 7.93
N GLU A 123 -9.05 -11.64 7.50
CA GLU A 123 -9.62 -11.70 6.15
C GLU A 123 -8.56 -11.37 5.09
N ILE A 124 -7.69 -10.38 5.33
CA ILE A 124 -6.54 -10.08 4.46
C ILE A 124 -5.62 -11.31 4.36
N ASP A 125 -5.25 -11.91 5.48
CA ASP A 125 -4.37 -13.09 5.52
C ASP A 125 -4.99 -14.26 4.76
N ARG A 126 -6.30 -14.51 4.93
CA ARG A 126 -7.03 -15.54 4.21
C ARG A 126 -7.01 -15.31 2.69
N LEU A 127 -7.21 -14.07 2.25
CA LEU A 127 -7.18 -13.70 0.83
C LEU A 127 -5.76 -13.79 0.25
N CYS A 128 -4.74 -13.40 1.00
CA CYS A 128 -3.33 -13.56 0.59
C CYS A 128 -2.99 -15.05 0.40
N ALA A 129 -3.40 -15.91 1.32
CA ALA A 129 -3.22 -17.36 1.18
C ALA A 129 -4.00 -17.93 -0.03
N GLN A 130 -5.20 -17.42 -0.30
CA GLN A 130 -5.97 -17.80 -1.49
C GLN A 130 -5.25 -17.39 -2.77
N LEU A 131 -4.74 -16.15 -2.83
CA LEU A 131 -4.01 -15.62 -3.98
C LEU A 131 -2.75 -16.45 -4.27
N GLN A 132 -2.01 -16.80 -3.24
CA GLN A 132 -0.82 -17.67 -3.37
C GLN A 132 -1.18 -19.05 -3.93
N ARG A 133 -2.26 -19.68 -3.45
CA ARG A 133 -2.73 -20.97 -3.98
C ARG A 133 -3.08 -20.88 -5.47
N LEU A 134 -3.79 -19.83 -5.89
CA LEU A 134 -4.11 -19.59 -7.30
C LEU A 134 -2.86 -19.45 -8.16
N ALA A 135 -1.88 -18.67 -7.71
CA ALA A 135 -0.64 -18.48 -8.45
C ALA A 135 0.21 -19.76 -8.55
N LEU A 136 0.28 -20.54 -7.49
CA LEU A 136 1.05 -21.80 -7.47
C LEU A 136 0.37 -22.90 -8.29
N SER A 137 -0.96 -22.98 -8.31
CA SER A 137 -1.69 -24.00 -9.07
C SER A 137 -1.46 -23.87 -10.59
N LYS A 138 -1.36 -22.65 -11.13
CA LYS A 138 -1.06 -22.45 -12.55
C LYS A 138 0.40 -22.80 -12.91
N THR A 139 1.35 -22.58 -11.98
CA THR A 139 2.75 -22.95 -12.18
C THR A 139 2.91 -24.48 -12.23
N ALA A 140 2.14 -25.19 -11.42
CA ALA A 140 2.12 -26.66 -11.47
C ALA A 140 1.45 -27.22 -12.72
N ALA A 141 0.49 -26.49 -13.30
CA ALA A 141 -0.21 -26.89 -14.52
C ALA A 141 0.54 -26.53 -15.82
N ALA A 142 1.53 -25.63 -15.77
CA ALA A 142 2.33 -25.28 -16.92
C ALA A 142 3.28 -26.46 -17.27
N PRO A 143 3.25 -26.99 -18.52
CA PRO A 143 4.18 -28.05 -18.91
C PRO A 143 5.61 -27.52 -18.75
N ARG A 144 6.48 -28.30 -18.06
CA ARG A 144 7.90 -28.03 -17.99
C ARG A 144 8.43 -27.92 -19.41
N ALA A 145 8.81 -26.73 -19.85
CA ALA A 145 9.52 -26.57 -21.12
C ALA A 145 10.79 -27.40 -21.02
N VAL A 146 10.82 -28.52 -21.80
CA VAL A 146 12.01 -29.34 -21.97
C VAL A 146 13.03 -28.45 -22.67
N ASN A 147 14.07 -28.04 -21.96
CA ASN A 147 15.24 -27.42 -22.55
C ASN A 147 15.75 -28.36 -23.61
N ARG A 148 15.43 -28.12 -24.90
CA ARG A 148 16.16 -28.71 -26.00
C ARG A 148 17.57 -28.14 -25.94
N ALA A 149 18.48 -28.95 -25.43
CA ALA A 149 19.92 -28.70 -25.53
C ALA A 149 20.23 -28.42 -26.99
N PHE A 150 20.83 -27.30 -27.27
CA PHE A 150 21.52 -27.04 -28.53
C PHE A 150 22.69 -28.03 -28.64
N THR A 151 22.53 -29.08 -29.44
CA THR A 151 23.66 -29.85 -29.97
C THR A 151 24.19 -29.09 -31.18
N HIS A 152 25.42 -28.61 -31.05
CA HIS A 152 26.27 -28.21 -32.17
C HIS A 152 26.81 -29.44 -32.87
#